data_752439d01aed0b2041c55b5c5b8f0efe
#
_entry.id   752439d01aed0b2041c55b5c5b8f0efe
#
_cell.length_a   1.000
_cell.length_b   1.000
_cell.length_c   1.000
_cell.angle_alpha   90.00
_cell.angle_beta   90.00
_cell.angle_gamma   90.00
#
_symmetry.space_group_name_H-M   'P 1'
#
loop_
_entity.id
_entity.type
_entity.pdbx_description
1 polymer ?
#
loop_
_entity_poly.entity_id
_entity_poly.type
_entity_poly.pdbx_seq_one_letter_code
_entity_poly.pdbx_strand_id
1 'polypeptide(L)'
;MKLHFRALLVALVLPVSTEAVDYVSDVLPIMKEHCWKCHSNENQVKGNLALDDLEEVRDYQIGKFNIIRPGNPEESNFLEVMKLDASHSDFMPRKADPVPDREITVIESWIKSGAVIDAKNPVEEEKEWLAGGASSDGEMPENAYLNWTSSDGKSIEARFHSLSGDSVKIVMKDGRSFTIPFSRLDASSIDQAKKLAGSGS
;
A
#
# COMPACT_ATOMS: atom_id res chain seq x y z
N MET A 1 -2.50 -52.31 -47.08
CA MET A 1 -2.25 -50.89 -46.80
C MET A 1 -2.99 -50.58 -45.52
N LYS A 2 -2.31 -50.55 -44.32
CA LYS A 2 -2.92 -50.32 -43.01
C LYS A 2 -2.72 -48.85 -42.64
N LEU A 3 -3.80 -48.05 -42.65
CA LEU A 3 -3.81 -46.68 -42.19
C LEU A 3 -3.80 -46.67 -40.65
N HIS A 4 -2.73 -46.16 -40.06
CA HIS A 4 -2.65 -45.90 -38.61
C HIS A 4 -3.18 -44.49 -38.32
N PHE A 5 -4.38 -44.43 -37.78
CA PHE A 5 -4.97 -43.18 -37.30
C PHE A 5 -4.35 -42.88 -35.94
N ARG A 6 -3.40 -41.91 -35.90
CA ARG A 6 -2.86 -41.36 -34.64
C ARG A 6 -3.85 -40.31 -34.13
N ALA A 7 -4.58 -40.65 -33.09
CA ALA A 7 -5.40 -39.70 -32.36
C ALA A 7 -4.48 -38.71 -31.61
N LEU A 8 -4.51 -37.45 -32.00
CA LEU A 8 -3.83 -36.38 -31.32
C LEU A 8 -4.68 -35.94 -30.10
N LEU A 9 -4.26 -36.34 -28.91
CA LEU A 9 -4.88 -35.86 -27.67
C LEU A 9 -4.45 -34.37 -27.46
N VAL A 10 -5.34 -33.45 -27.76
CA VAL A 10 -5.17 -32.03 -27.37
C VAL A 10 -5.56 -31.93 -25.91
N ALA A 11 -4.57 -31.79 -25.03
CA ALA A 11 -4.81 -31.47 -23.62
C ALA A 11 -5.31 -30.05 -23.54
N LEU A 12 -6.58 -29.89 -23.17
CA LEU A 12 -7.20 -28.58 -22.88
C LEU A 12 -6.65 -28.08 -21.53
N VAL A 13 -5.66 -27.20 -21.56
CA VAL A 13 -5.16 -26.55 -20.39
C VAL A 13 -6.16 -25.43 -20.07
N LEU A 14 -7.04 -25.65 -19.10
CA LEU A 14 -7.91 -24.63 -18.57
C LEU A 14 -7.05 -23.63 -17.78
N PRO A 15 -7.17 -22.32 -17.99
CA PRO A 15 -6.53 -21.34 -17.16
C PRO A 15 -7.07 -21.47 -15.73
N VAL A 16 -6.22 -21.74 -14.77
CA VAL A 16 -6.53 -21.61 -13.35
C VAL A 16 -6.57 -20.11 -13.07
N SER A 17 -7.77 -19.56 -12.98
CA SER A 17 -7.95 -18.20 -12.47
C SER A 17 -7.60 -18.25 -10.97
N THR A 18 -6.40 -17.85 -10.60
CA THR A 18 -6.11 -17.51 -9.22
C THR A 18 -6.86 -16.21 -8.92
N GLU A 19 -7.88 -16.27 -8.06
CA GLU A 19 -8.50 -15.06 -7.56
C GLU A 19 -7.41 -14.18 -6.93
N ALA A 20 -7.45 -12.90 -7.25
CA ALA A 20 -6.49 -11.94 -6.68
C ALA A 20 -6.80 -11.78 -5.19
N VAL A 21 -5.75 -11.81 -4.37
CA VAL A 21 -5.87 -11.53 -2.93
C VAL A 21 -6.28 -10.08 -2.77
N ASP A 22 -7.39 -9.80 -2.05
CA ASP A 22 -7.85 -8.45 -1.77
C ASP A 22 -8.01 -8.17 -0.27
N TYR A 23 -8.10 -6.86 0.07
CA TYR A 23 -8.22 -6.46 1.46
C TYR A 23 -9.52 -6.91 2.08
N VAL A 24 -10.64 -6.70 1.42
CA VAL A 24 -11.98 -6.98 1.97
C VAL A 24 -12.20 -8.46 2.24
N SER A 25 -11.80 -9.31 1.30
CA SER A 25 -12.07 -10.74 1.39
C SER A 25 -11.03 -11.50 2.23
N ASP A 26 -9.76 -11.11 2.14
CA ASP A 26 -8.64 -11.90 2.67
C ASP A 26 -7.95 -11.25 3.87
N VAL A 27 -7.71 -9.94 3.83
CA VAL A 27 -6.89 -9.23 4.83
C VAL A 27 -7.73 -8.66 5.96
N LEU A 28 -8.90 -8.10 5.66
CA LEU A 28 -9.79 -7.48 6.66
C LEU A 28 -10.18 -8.44 7.80
N PRO A 29 -10.47 -9.73 7.56
CA PRO A 29 -10.71 -10.69 8.63
C PRO A 29 -9.52 -10.81 9.60
N ILE A 30 -8.29 -10.82 9.08
CA ILE A 30 -7.05 -10.86 9.87
C ILE A 30 -6.92 -9.57 10.70
N MET A 31 -7.15 -8.41 10.08
CA MET A 31 -7.12 -7.12 10.77
C MET A 31 -8.15 -7.07 11.89
N LYS A 32 -9.31 -7.60 11.65
CA LYS A 32 -10.40 -7.66 12.63
C LYS A 32 -10.04 -8.49 13.86
N GLU A 33 -9.34 -9.57 13.67
CA GLU A 33 -8.91 -10.47 14.75
C GLU A 33 -7.77 -9.88 15.59
N HIS A 34 -6.74 -9.32 14.93
CA HIS A 34 -5.49 -8.95 15.60
C HIS A 34 -5.29 -7.43 15.84
N CYS A 35 -5.92 -6.57 15.03
CA CYS A 35 -5.59 -5.14 15.00
C CYS A 35 -6.75 -4.23 15.42
N TRP A 36 -8.00 -4.67 15.23
CA TRP A 36 -9.23 -3.89 15.37
C TRP A 36 -9.38 -3.20 16.72
N LYS A 37 -8.92 -3.84 17.79
CA LYS A 37 -8.98 -3.27 19.14
C LYS A 37 -8.32 -1.89 19.27
N CYS A 38 -7.28 -1.64 18.48
CA CYS A 38 -6.49 -0.42 18.56
C CYS A 38 -6.53 0.42 17.28
N HIS A 39 -6.92 -0.17 16.15
CA HIS A 39 -6.86 0.44 14.83
C HIS A 39 -8.20 0.32 14.09
N SER A 40 -9.29 0.78 14.70
CA SER A 40 -10.61 0.83 14.07
C SER A 40 -11.45 1.99 14.61
N ASN A 41 -12.32 2.53 13.77
CA ASN A 41 -13.33 3.50 14.19
C ASN A 41 -14.31 2.90 15.18
N GLU A 42 -14.56 1.58 15.10
CA GLU A 42 -15.44 0.86 16.02
C GLU A 42 -14.90 0.86 17.47
N ASN A 43 -13.57 0.88 17.64
CA ASN A 43 -12.93 0.80 18.95
C ASN A 43 -12.01 2.00 19.25
N GLN A 44 -10.81 2.01 18.69
CA GLN A 44 -9.81 3.05 18.87
C GLN A 44 -9.01 3.26 17.58
N VAL A 45 -8.75 4.50 17.22
CA VAL A 45 -7.89 4.87 16.10
C VAL A 45 -6.53 5.34 16.63
N LYS A 46 -5.64 4.39 16.93
CA LYS A 46 -4.27 4.71 17.34
C LYS A 46 -3.39 4.91 16.12
N GLY A 47 -2.53 5.92 16.20
CA GLY A 47 -1.58 6.21 15.12
C GLY A 47 -2.24 6.68 13.83
N ASN A 48 -3.47 7.25 13.92
CA ASN A 48 -4.27 7.66 12.75
C ASN A 48 -4.50 6.52 11.73
N LEU A 49 -4.61 5.29 12.22
CA LEU A 49 -4.84 4.10 11.41
C LEU A 49 -6.20 3.49 11.76
N ALA A 50 -7.16 3.59 10.86
CA ALA A 50 -8.49 2.99 10.94
C ALA A 50 -8.62 1.90 9.87
N LEU A 51 -8.39 0.65 10.26
CA LEU A 51 -8.39 -0.50 9.33
C LEU A 51 -9.79 -0.96 8.91
N ASP A 52 -10.84 -0.42 9.53
CA ASP A 52 -12.25 -0.62 9.20
C ASP A 52 -12.79 0.41 8.20
N ASP A 53 -12.02 1.43 7.90
CA ASP A 53 -12.36 2.45 6.91
C ASP A 53 -11.60 2.18 5.62
N LEU A 54 -12.29 1.60 4.65
CA LEU A 54 -11.66 1.16 3.39
C LEU A 54 -11.16 2.33 2.54
N GLU A 55 -11.84 3.47 2.59
CA GLU A 55 -11.42 4.69 1.90
C GLU A 55 -10.16 5.26 2.57
N GLU A 56 -10.16 5.33 3.90
CA GLU A 56 -8.99 5.76 4.68
C GLU A 56 -7.78 4.87 4.41
N VAL A 57 -7.95 3.53 4.37
CA VAL A 57 -6.86 2.60 4.06
C VAL A 57 -6.35 2.83 2.64
N ARG A 58 -7.25 2.91 1.64
CA ARG A 58 -6.87 3.13 0.24
C ARG A 58 -6.13 4.43 0.04
N ASP A 59 -6.69 5.53 0.53
CA ASP A 59 -6.25 6.86 0.16
C ASP A 59 -5.06 7.35 0.99
N TYR A 60 -4.88 6.80 2.21
CA TYR A 60 -3.88 7.31 3.16
C TYR A 60 -2.85 6.29 3.63
N GLN A 61 -3.14 5.00 3.55
CA GLN A 61 -2.21 3.99 4.04
C GLN A 61 -1.50 3.26 2.91
N ILE A 62 -2.08 3.26 1.70
CA ILE A 62 -1.51 2.60 0.52
C ILE A 62 -0.82 3.62 -0.39
N GLY A 63 0.40 3.33 -0.80
CA GLY A 63 1.15 4.16 -1.76
C GLY A 63 2.66 4.03 -1.61
N LYS A 64 3.40 4.53 -2.59
CA LYS A 64 4.87 4.41 -2.70
C LYS A 64 5.63 4.85 -1.43
N PHE A 65 5.10 5.84 -0.69
CA PHE A 65 5.75 6.39 0.49
C PHE A 65 4.93 6.17 1.77
N ASN A 66 3.84 5.42 1.68
CA ASN A 66 2.97 5.11 2.80
C ASN A 66 3.42 3.82 3.51
N ILE A 67 2.73 3.46 4.58
CA ILE A 67 3.07 2.26 5.35
C ILE A 67 2.82 0.96 4.60
N ILE A 68 1.93 0.98 3.59
CA ILE A 68 1.63 -0.13 2.69
C ILE A 68 2.08 0.29 1.29
N ARG A 69 3.09 -0.40 0.74
CA ARG A 69 3.68 -0.08 -0.57
C ARG A 69 3.32 -1.15 -1.59
N PRO A 70 2.38 -0.89 -2.50
CA PRO A 70 1.98 -1.86 -3.51
C PRO A 70 3.17 -2.45 -4.27
N GLY A 71 3.18 -3.77 -4.42
CA GLY A 71 4.28 -4.50 -5.06
C GLY A 71 5.55 -4.70 -4.22
N ASN A 72 5.69 -4.00 -3.08
CA ASN A 72 6.91 -3.97 -2.28
C ASN A 72 6.67 -4.33 -0.81
N PRO A 73 6.37 -5.59 -0.49
CA PRO A 73 6.14 -6.02 0.89
C PRO A 73 7.34 -5.78 1.80
N GLU A 74 8.57 -5.94 1.30
CA GLU A 74 9.81 -5.72 2.06
C GLU A 74 10.03 -4.25 2.48
N GLU A 75 9.42 -3.32 1.76
CA GLU A 75 9.49 -1.89 2.07
C GLU A 75 8.22 -1.38 2.79
N SER A 76 7.28 -2.26 3.09
CA SER A 76 6.02 -1.93 3.75
C SER A 76 6.17 -2.01 5.27
N ASN A 77 6.26 -0.85 5.93
CA ASN A 77 6.35 -0.78 7.39
C ASN A 77 5.16 -1.47 8.07
N PHE A 78 3.99 -1.45 7.45
CA PHE A 78 2.81 -2.16 7.91
C PHE A 78 3.08 -3.66 8.14
N LEU A 79 3.79 -4.31 7.22
CA LEU A 79 4.18 -5.72 7.33
C LEU A 79 5.42 -5.90 8.24
N GLU A 80 6.38 -4.98 8.15
CA GLU A 80 7.63 -5.03 8.91
C GLU A 80 7.37 -5.11 10.41
N VAL A 81 6.52 -4.23 10.96
CA VAL A 81 6.23 -4.18 12.40
C VAL A 81 5.59 -5.46 12.95
N MET A 82 4.95 -6.27 12.10
CA MET A 82 4.38 -7.57 12.48
C MET A 82 5.44 -8.68 12.52
N LYS A 83 6.57 -8.50 11.78
CA LYS A 83 7.68 -9.47 11.70
C LYS A 83 8.81 -9.19 12.70
N LEU A 84 8.76 -8.07 13.42
CA LEU A 84 9.73 -7.75 14.47
C LEU A 84 9.66 -8.76 15.62
N ASP A 85 10.74 -8.83 16.43
CA ASP A 85 10.70 -9.57 17.69
C ASP A 85 9.62 -9.00 18.61
N ALA A 86 8.88 -9.87 19.30
CA ALA A 86 7.76 -9.46 20.17
C ALA A 86 8.19 -8.52 21.33
N SER A 87 9.48 -8.48 21.67
CA SER A 87 10.06 -7.55 22.64
C SER A 87 10.39 -6.17 22.05
N HIS A 88 10.36 -6.01 20.73
CA HIS A 88 10.70 -4.75 20.08
C HIS A 88 9.64 -3.67 20.36
N SER A 89 10.08 -2.43 20.54
CA SER A 89 9.20 -1.30 20.87
C SER A 89 8.12 -1.02 19.80
N ASP A 90 8.39 -1.35 18.55
CA ASP A 90 7.50 -1.09 17.41
C ASP A 90 6.75 -2.34 16.94
N PHE A 91 6.97 -3.49 17.61
CA PHE A 91 6.25 -4.72 17.30
C PHE A 91 4.73 -4.54 17.38
N MET A 92 4.01 -5.08 16.41
CA MET A 92 2.55 -5.15 16.36
C MET A 92 2.08 -6.60 16.14
N PRO A 93 0.98 -7.01 16.79
CA PRO A 93 0.12 -6.24 17.69
C PRO A 93 0.71 -6.09 19.11
N ARG A 94 0.60 -4.90 19.69
CA ARG A 94 1.11 -4.66 21.05
C ARG A 94 0.31 -5.40 22.10
N LYS A 95 1.00 -6.08 23.02
CA LYS A 95 0.40 -6.80 24.17
C LYS A 95 -0.61 -7.88 23.74
N ALA A 96 -0.38 -8.49 22.60
CA ALA A 96 -1.11 -9.63 22.09
C ALA A 96 -0.14 -10.63 21.46
N ASP A 97 -0.63 -11.82 21.15
CA ASP A 97 0.17 -12.82 20.45
C ASP A 97 0.52 -12.35 19.03
N PRO A 98 1.69 -12.77 18.51
CA PRO A 98 2.07 -12.48 17.13
C PRO A 98 1.01 -12.98 16.13
N VAL A 99 0.85 -12.25 15.03
CA VAL A 99 0.03 -12.71 13.90
C VAL A 99 0.64 -14.00 13.35
N PRO A 100 -0.15 -15.07 13.16
CA PRO A 100 0.36 -16.34 12.65
C PRO A 100 1.04 -16.21 11.27
N ASP A 101 2.12 -16.95 11.03
CA ASP A 101 2.89 -16.90 9.78
C ASP A 101 2.05 -17.09 8.53
N ARG A 102 1.03 -17.95 8.57
CA ARG A 102 0.08 -18.15 7.46
C ARG A 102 -0.67 -16.86 7.10
N GLU A 103 -1.03 -16.06 8.09
CA GLU A 103 -1.76 -14.81 7.92
C GLU A 103 -0.82 -13.67 7.50
N ILE A 104 0.41 -13.65 8.03
CA ILE A 104 1.49 -12.81 7.51
C ILE A 104 1.71 -13.07 6.01
N THR A 105 1.70 -14.34 5.57
CA THR A 105 1.83 -14.70 4.15
C THR A 105 0.68 -14.16 3.30
N VAL A 106 -0.56 -14.13 3.81
CA VAL A 106 -1.71 -13.54 3.12
C VAL A 106 -1.50 -12.04 2.95
N ILE A 107 -1.11 -11.33 4.02
CA ILE A 107 -0.85 -9.88 3.99
C ILE A 107 0.29 -9.56 3.01
N GLU A 108 1.37 -10.34 3.05
CA GLU A 108 2.50 -10.20 2.14
C GLU A 108 2.08 -10.39 0.68
N SER A 109 1.28 -11.43 0.40
CA SER A 109 0.75 -11.72 -0.93
C SER A 109 -0.15 -10.61 -1.43
N TRP A 110 -1.00 -10.06 -0.55
CA TRP A 110 -1.85 -8.91 -0.85
C TRP A 110 -1.02 -7.69 -1.24
N ILE A 111 -0.03 -7.31 -0.44
CA ILE A 111 0.85 -6.17 -0.75
C ILE A 111 1.59 -6.40 -2.07
N LYS A 112 2.12 -7.61 -2.28
CA LYS A 112 2.87 -7.99 -3.48
C LYS A 112 2.01 -7.91 -4.75
N SER A 113 0.71 -8.22 -4.64
CA SER A 113 -0.24 -8.16 -5.77
C SER A 113 -0.85 -6.77 -5.99
N GLY A 114 -0.36 -5.72 -5.32
CA GLY A 114 -0.79 -4.34 -5.55
C GLY A 114 -1.63 -3.74 -4.44
N ALA A 115 -1.83 -4.43 -3.33
CA ALA A 115 -2.59 -3.96 -2.16
C ALA A 115 -4.03 -3.51 -2.51
N VAL A 116 -4.70 -4.25 -3.41
CA VAL A 116 -6.07 -3.97 -3.87
C VAL A 116 -7.06 -4.06 -2.71
N ILE A 117 -7.96 -3.09 -2.58
CA ILE A 117 -8.95 -3.06 -1.50
C ILE A 117 -10.12 -4.01 -1.77
N ASP A 118 -10.75 -3.90 -2.93
CA ASP A 118 -11.91 -4.72 -3.32
C ASP A 118 -11.80 -5.14 -4.78
N ALA A 119 -11.34 -6.36 -5.02
CA ALA A 119 -11.18 -6.90 -6.37
C ALA A 119 -12.51 -7.07 -7.12
N LYS A 120 -13.65 -7.07 -6.42
CA LYS A 120 -14.99 -7.14 -7.03
C LYS A 120 -15.48 -5.77 -7.48
N ASN A 121 -15.05 -4.70 -6.79
CA ASN A 121 -15.42 -3.32 -7.08
C ASN A 121 -14.17 -2.43 -7.09
N PRO A 122 -13.19 -2.69 -7.97
CA PRO A 122 -11.92 -1.98 -7.97
C PRO A 122 -12.08 -0.55 -8.49
N VAL A 123 -11.32 0.38 -7.91
CA VAL A 123 -11.10 1.72 -8.48
C VAL A 123 -10.16 1.64 -9.69
N GLU A 124 -10.02 2.73 -10.46
CA GLU A 124 -9.22 2.70 -11.71
C GLU A 124 -7.77 2.28 -11.45
N GLU A 125 -7.16 2.77 -10.39
CA GLU A 125 -5.78 2.46 -9.99
C GLU A 125 -5.60 0.97 -9.66
N GLU A 126 -6.61 0.36 -9.04
CA GLU A 126 -6.59 -1.06 -8.69
C GLU A 126 -6.79 -1.97 -9.91
N LYS A 127 -7.48 -1.50 -10.95
CA LYS A 127 -7.70 -2.27 -12.18
C LYS A 127 -6.40 -2.57 -12.91
N GLU A 128 -5.44 -1.65 -12.87
CA GLU A 128 -4.12 -1.86 -13.48
C GLU A 128 -3.39 -3.03 -12.81
N TRP A 129 -3.43 -3.09 -11.48
CA TRP A 129 -2.85 -4.20 -10.73
C TRP A 129 -3.54 -5.54 -11.03
N LEU A 130 -4.87 -5.54 -11.07
CA LEU A 130 -5.67 -6.73 -11.38
C LEU A 130 -5.48 -7.23 -12.82
N ALA A 131 -5.15 -6.35 -13.75
CA ALA A 131 -4.84 -6.70 -15.14
C ALA A 131 -3.44 -7.33 -15.32
N GLY A 132 -2.69 -7.56 -14.23
CA GLY A 132 -1.33 -8.10 -14.27
C GLY A 132 -0.27 -7.04 -14.52
N GLY A 133 -0.64 -5.78 -14.38
CA GLY A 133 0.25 -4.62 -14.42
C GLY A 133 1.02 -4.45 -13.11
N ALA A 134 1.75 -5.47 -12.66
CA ALA A 134 2.79 -5.27 -11.65
C ALA A 134 3.90 -4.43 -12.28
N SER A 135 3.73 -3.13 -12.34
CA SER A 135 4.86 -2.25 -12.62
C SER A 135 5.74 -2.27 -11.38
N SER A 136 6.83 -3.02 -11.48
CA SER A 136 7.93 -3.06 -10.50
C SER A 136 8.59 -1.70 -10.24
N ASP A 137 8.17 -0.69 -10.95
CA ASP A 137 8.58 0.70 -10.83
C ASP A 137 7.35 1.50 -10.37
N GLY A 138 6.93 1.30 -9.11
CA GLY A 138 5.80 1.98 -8.48
C GLY A 138 5.64 3.45 -8.90
N GLU A 139 5.13 3.67 -10.12
CA GLU A 139 4.75 4.98 -10.61
C GLU A 139 3.47 5.35 -9.85
N MET A 140 3.63 6.28 -8.94
CA MET A 140 2.54 6.80 -8.12
C MET A 140 1.48 7.43 -9.00
N PRO A 141 0.18 7.25 -8.71
CA PRO A 141 -0.85 8.11 -9.27
C PRO A 141 -0.41 9.58 -9.10
N GLU A 142 -0.46 10.35 -10.16
CA GLU A 142 -0.07 11.77 -10.19
C GLU A 142 -0.80 12.62 -9.11
N ASN A 143 -1.81 12.02 -8.47
CA ASN A 143 -2.70 12.64 -7.50
C ASN A 143 -2.63 12.06 -6.07
N ALA A 144 -1.65 11.21 -5.74
CA ALA A 144 -1.57 10.63 -4.39
C ALA A 144 -1.35 11.68 -3.28
N TYR A 145 -2.11 11.55 -2.21
CA TYR A 145 -1.86 12.31 -0.98
C TYR A 145 -0.75 11.66 -0.17
N LEU A 146 0.23 12.44 0.21
CA LEU A 146 1.44 11.98 0.89
C LEU A 146 1.62 12.73 2.21
N ASN A 147 2.26 12.09 3.17
CA ASN A 147 2.68 12.75 4.39
C ASN A 147 3.93 13.60 4.16
N TRP A 148 3.84 14.87 4.54
CA TRP A 148 4.93 15.82 4.52
C TRP A 148 5.24 16.23 5.96
N THR A 149 6.40 15.83 6.45
CA THR A 149 6.83 16.07 7.81
C THR A 149 7.78 17.24 7.83
N SER A 150 7.47 18.20 8.71
CA SER A 150 8.33 19.36 8.93
C SER A 150 9.52 19.02 9.84
N SER A 151 10.54 19.86 9.81
CA SER A 151 11.76 19.70 10.64
C SER A 151 11.50 19.72 12.15
N ASP A 152 10.32 20.20 12.58
CA ASP A 152 9.85 20.18 13.98
C ASP A 152 8.92 18.99 14.28
N GLY A 153 8.82 18.02 13.34
CA GLY A 153 8.11 16.75 13.52
C GLY A 153 6.60 16.81 13.30
N LYS A 154 6.05 17.92 12.78
CA LYS A 154 4.62 18.00 12.43
C LYS A 154 4.40 17.49 11.03
N SER A 155 3.40 16.63 10.84
CA SER A 155 3.03 16.06 9.53
C SER A 155 1.73 16.67 9.02
N ILE A 156 1.68 16.86 7.71
CA ILE A 156 0.48 17.24 6.96
C ILE A 156 0.35 16.34 5.73
N GLU A 157 -0.88 16.05 5.32
CA GLU A 157 -1.17 15.31 4.12
C GLU A 157 -1.48 16.26 2.96
N ALA A 158 -0.76 16.06 1.85
CA ALA A 158 -0.94 16.85 0.64
C ALA A 158 -0.42 16.11 -0.59
N ARG A 159 -0.96 16.44 -1.76
CA ARG A 159 -0.43 15.95 -3.03
C ARG A 159 0.81 16.74 -3.41
N PHE A 160 1.79 16.03 -3.97
CA PHE A 160 2.89 16.67 -4.68
C PHE A 160 2.36 17.42 -5.90
N HIS A 161 2.84 18.62 -6.14
CA HIS A 161 2.52 19.37 -7.35
C HIS A 161 3.77 19.61 -8.21
N SER A 162 4.82 20.13 -7.61
CA SER A 162 6.07 20.41 -8.33
C SER A 162 7.23 20.68 -7.38
N LEU A 163 8.43 20.51 -7.88
CA LEU A 163 9.67 20.93 -7.24
C LEU A 163 10.21 22.17 -7.97
N SER A 164 10.66 23.16 -7.24
CA SER A 164 11.32 24.35 -7.78
C SER A 164 12.49 24.74 -6.90
N GLY A 165 13.71 24.50 -7.37
CA GLY A 165 14.93 24.69 -6.57
C GLY A 165 14.86 23.88 -5.27
N ASP A 166 15.07 24.55 -4.12
CA ASP A 166 15.02 23.93 -2.80
C ASP A 166 13.63 24.07 -2.13
N SER A 167 12.57 24.04 -2.92
CA SER A 167 11.19 24.14 -2.41
C SER A 167 10.26 23.18 -3.12
N VAL A 168 9.38 22.54 -2.37
CA VAL A 168 8.30 21.71 -2.88
C VAL A 168 6.97 22.45 -2.84
N LYS A 169 6.20 22.39 -3.91
CA LYS A 169 4.81 22.84 -3.95
C LYS A 169 3.90 21.63 -3.72
N ILE A 170 3.02 21.74 -2.76
CA ILE A 170 2.04 20.72 -2.39
C ILE A 170 0.62 21.29 -2.44
N VAL A 171 -0.38 20.43 -2.62
CA VAL A 171 -1.80 20.81 -2.65
C VAL A 171 -2.56 19.98 -1.61
N MET A 172 -3.21 20.68 -0.70
CA MET A 172 -4.06 20.10 0.35
C MET A 172 -5.38 19.58 -0.23
N LYS A 173 -6.09 18.73 0.55
CA LYS A 173 -7.41 18.18 0.18
C LYS A 173 -8.46 19.28 -0.10
N ASP A 174 -8.37 20.41 0.55
CA ASP A 174 -9.25 21.55 0.35
C ASP A 174 -8.89 22.45 -0.85
N GLY A 175 -7.91 22.01 -1.67
CA GLY A 175 -7.44 22.72 -2.86
C GLY A 175 -6.41 23.83 -2.58
N ARG A 176 -6.13 24.15 -1.32
CA ARG A 176 -5.08 25.14 -0.99
C ARG A 176 -3.70 24.58 -1.37
N SER A 177 -2.86 25.43 -1.93
CA SER A 177 -1.48 25.07 -2.26
C SER A 177 -0.49 25.81 -1.37
N PHE A 178 0.61 25.12 -1.02
CA PHE A 178 1.69 25.66 -0.23
C PHE A 178 3.02 25.39 -0.91
N THR A 179 3.92 26.36 -0.88
CA THR A 179 5.32 26.16 -1.27
C THR A 179 6.16 26.11 0.00
N ILE A 180 6.78 24.96 0.24
CA ILE A 180 7.52 24.68 1.48
C ILE A 180 9.00 24.56 1.12
N PRO A 181 9.88 25.40 1.68
CA PRO A 181 11.32 25.28 1.48
C PRO A 181 11.86 24.03 2.21
N PHE A 182 12.86 23.38 1.67
CA PHE A 182 13.50 22.19 2.26
C PHE A 182 14.00 22.42 3.68
N SER A 183 14.41 23.64 4.01
CA SER A 183 14.83 23.98 5.37
C SER A 183 13.74 23.83 6.45
N ARG A 184 12.48 23.69 6.02
CA ARG A 184 11.33 23.45 6.90
C ARG A 184 10.81 22.02 6.87
N LEU A 185 11.40 21.14 6.08
CA LEU A 185 11.04 19.74 5.97
C LEU A 185 12.09 18.86 6.65
N ASP A 186 11.67 17.68 7.07
CA ASP A 186 12.59 16.64 7.48
C ASP A 186 13.30 15.99 6.28
N ALA A 187 14.34 15.20 6.54
CA ALA A 187 15.15 14.57 5.49
C ALA A 187 14.30 13.64 4.61
N SER A 188 13.35 12.90 5.19
CA SER A 188 12.52 11.96 4.45
C SER A 188 11.59 12.65 3.47
N SER A 189 10.97 13.76 3.87
CA SER A 189 10.12 14.59 3.01
C SER A 189 10.89 15.30 1.90
N ILE A 190 12.15 15.69 2.14
CA ILE A 190 13.04 16.23 1.11
C ILE A 190 13.37 15.17 0.06
N ASP A 191 13.73 13.96 0.48
CA ASP A 191 14.02 12.85 -0.44
C ASP A 191 12.79 12.43 -1.22
N GLN A 192 11.61 12.43 -0.57
CA GLN A 192 10.32 12.21 -1.21
C GLN A 192 10.09 13.24 -2.34
N ALA A 193 10.27 14.54 -2.07
CA ALA A 193 10.09 15.60 -3.05
C ALA A 193 11.01 15.42 -4.28
N LYS A 194 12.29 15.08 -4.04
CA LYS A 194 13.29 14.86 -5.10
C LYS A 194 12.95 13.65 -5.98
N LYS A 195 12.50 12.53 -5.35
CA LYS A 195 12.08 11.33 -6.07
C LYS A 195 10.87 11.60 -6.97
N LEU A 196 9.86 12.31 -6.44
CA LEU A 196 8.66 12.67 -7.20
C LEU A 196 8.96 13.58 -8.39
N ALA A 197 9.87 14.53 -8.23
CA ALA A 197 10.30 15.41 -9.32
C ALA A 197 11.09 14.67 -10.41
N GLY A 198 11.82 13.61 -10.06
CA GLY A 198 12.61 12.81 -11.01
C GLY A 198 11.81 11.78 -11.79
N SER A 199 10.61 11.41 -11.33
CA SER A 199 9.73 10.45 -12.00
C SER A 199 8.78 11.07 -13.04
N GLY A 200 8.77 12.39 -13.17
CA GLY A 200 7.93 13.16 -14.11
C GLY A 200 8.65 13.69 -15.36
N SER A 201 9.77 13.06 -15.79
CA SER A 201 10.54 13.47 -16.95
C SER A 201 10.53 12.42 -18.05
#